data_c569bcd1dab20ee1975f1a2c062b58c6
#
_entry.id   c569bcd1dab20ee1975f1a2c062b58c6
#
_cell.length_a   1.000
_cell.length_b   1.000
_cell.length_c   1.000
_cell.angle_alpha   90.00
_cell.angle_beta   90.00
_cell.angle_gamma   90.00
#
_symmetry.space_group_name_H-M   'P 1'
#
loop_
_entity.id
_entity.type
_entity.pdbx_description
1 polymer ?
#
loop_
_entity_poly.entity_id
_entity_poly.type
_entity_poly.pdbx_seq_one_letter_code
_entity_poly.pdbx_strand_id
1 'polypeptide(L)'
;MAKISRIIGREILDSRGNPTVEADVYLESGVMGRAAAPSGASTGSREALELRDGDKSRYLGKGVTKAVAAVNDTIAPALIGKDALAQADIDGIMIDLDGTENKETLGANAILAVSLAVAKAAAAEKGVALYEHIADLNGTSGQYSMPVPMMNIINGGEHADNNVDIQEFMVQPVGAKSFKEALRMGAEIFHALKKVLSAKGLNTAVGDEGGFAPNLSSNAEALAVIVEAVENAGYKMNEDITLALDCAASEFYKEGKYVLSGEDKSFDSEAFGDYLADLSAQYPIVSIEDGLDESDWDGWASLTKKIGDKVQLVGDDLFVTNTKILKRGIDNGIGNSILIKFNQIGSLTETLNAIKMAKDAGFTAVISHRSGETEDATIADLAVGTAAGQIKTGSLCRSDRVAKYNQLLRIEEALGDAATYKGRSEIKGQ
;
A
#
# COMPACT_ATOMS: atom_id res chain seq x y z
N MET A 1 32.34 -7.80 2.90
CA MET A 1 31.82 -6.41 2.74
C MET A 1 31.44 -6.19 1.30
N ALA A 2 30.20 -5.82 1.08
CA ALA A 2 29.63 -5.52 -0.24
C ALA A 2 29.67 -4.00 -0.49
N LYS A 3 30.85 -3.49 -0.88
CA LYS A 3 31.07 -2.04 -0.98
C LYS A 3 30.35 -1.43 -2.17
N ILE A 4 29.68 -0.33 -1.94
CA ILE A 4 29.04 0.49 -2.97
C ILE A 4 30.14 1.19 -3.79
N SER A 5 30.12 1.01 -5.10
CA SER A 5 31.07 1.64 -6.03
C SER A 5 30.49 2.83 -6.80
N ARG A 6 29.16 2.81 -7.04
CA ARG A 6 28.50 3.85 -7.83
C ARG A 6 27.01 3.90 -7.52
N ILE A 7 26.45 5.11 -7.49
CA ILE A 7 25.00 5.34 -7.39
C ILE A 7 24.60 6.34 -8.48
N ILE A 8 23.51 6.03 -9.19
CA ILE A 8 22.96 6.89 -10.23
C ILE A 8 21.47 7.06 -9.96
N GLY A 9 21.04 8.32 -9.79
CA GLY A 9 19.63 8.69 -9.78
C GLY A 9 19.19 9.18 -11.16
N ARG A 10 17.95 8.90 -11.54
CA ARG A 10 17.31 9.40 -12.75
C ARG A 10 15.85 9.68 -12.55
N GLU A 11 15.31 10.51 -13.42
CA GLU A 11 13.88 10.77 -13.53
C GLU A 11 13.28 9.77 -14.51
N ILE A 12 12.22 9.05 -14.09
CA ILE A 12 11.43 8.18 -14.94
C ILE A 12 9.95 8.58 -14.86
N LEU A 13 9.08 7.99 -15.66
CA LEU A 13 7.64 8.23 -15.58
C LEU A 13 6.94 7.14 -14.80
N ASP A 14 5.96 7.53 -14.00
CA ASP A 14 5.07 6.62 -13.28
C ASP A 14 3.82 6.26 -14.11
N SER A 15 2.93 5.46 -13.54
CA SER A 15 1.70 4.96 -14.17
C SER A 15 0.68 6.06 -14.52
N ARG A 16 0.86 7.27 -13.99
CA ARG A 16 0.03 8.45 -14.31
C ARG A 16 0.71 9.40 -15.30
N GLY A 17 1.89 9.05 -15.79
CA GLY A 17 2.68 9.90 -16.66
C GLY A 17 3.38 11.06 -15.94
N ASN A 18 3.52 10.98 -14.62
CA ASN A 18 4.25 11.95 -13.82
C ASN A 18 5.68 11.46 -13.54
N PRO A 19 6.66 12.39 -13.44
CA PRO A 19 8.02 12.02 -13.06
C PRO A 19 8.10 11.41 -11.66
N THR A 20 9.00 10.43 -11.51
CA THR A 20 9.42 9.90 -10.22
C THR A 20 10.90 9.53 -10.25
N VAL A 21 11.47 9.24 -9.07
CA VAL A 21 12.90 8.94 -8.89
C VAL A 21 13.15 7.46 -9.02
N GLU A 22 14.13 7.08 -9.84
CA GLU A 22 14.72 5.74 -9.88
C GLU A 22 16.20 5.84 -9.54
N ALA A 23 16.72 4.88 -8.77
CA ALA A 23 18.13 4.78 -8.45
C ALA A 23 18.71 3.41 -8.82
N ASP A 24 19.94 3.44 -9.33
CA ASP A 24 20.80 2.27 -9.51
C ASP A 24 21.92 2.34 -8.49
N VAL A 25 22.16 1.24 -7.79
CA VAL A 25 23.28 1.06 -6.85
C VAL A 25 24.16 -0.08 -7.37
N TYR A 26 25.41 0.24 -7.67
CA TYR A 26 26.42 -0.71 -8.12
C TYR A 26 27.37 -1.04 -6.97
N LEU A 27 27.76 -2.30 -6.85
CA LEU A 27 28.78 -2.77 -5.92
C LEU A 27 30.11 -3.00 -6.61
N GLU A 28 31.20 -3.05 -5.86
CA GLU A 28 32.54 -3.33 -6.39
C GLU A 28 32.63 -4.68 -7.14
N SER A 29 31.78 -5.64 -6.79
CA SER A 29 31.64 -6.92 -7.48
C SER A 29 31.03 -6.82 -8.89
N GLY A 30 30.45 -5.67 -9.27
CA GLY A 30 29.71 -5.48 -10.51
C GLY A 30 28.21 -5.76 -10.41
N VAL A 31 27.74 -6.22 -9.26
CA VAL A 31 26.31 -6.42 -8.98
C VAL A 31 25.59 -5.06 -8.93
N MET A 32 24.36 -5.00 -9.41
CA MET A 32 23.54 -3.79 -9.40
C MET A 32 22.15 -4.06 -8.85
N GLY A 33 21.63 -3.13 -8.05
CA GLY A 33 20.23 -3.06 -7.63
C GLY A 33 19.56 -1.80 -8.17
N ARG A 34 18.32 -1.92 -8.62
CA ARG A 34 17.51 -0.82 -9.16
C ARG A 34 16.17 -0.74 -8.46
N ALA A 35 15.77 0.44 -8.06
CA ALA A 35 14.45 0.67 -7.46
C ALA A 35 13.91 2.05 -7.81
N ALA A 36 12.58 2.14 -7.88
CA ALA A 36 11.84 3.37 -8.13
C ALA A 36 10.91 3.70 -6.96
N ALA A 37 10.75 4.98 -6.65
CA ALA A 37 9.82 5.44 -5.63
C ALA A 37 8.42 5.63 -6.23
N PRO A 38 7.35 5.15 -5.56
CA PRO A 38 5.97 5.43 -5.96
C PRO A 38 5.53 6.82 -5.47
N SER A 39 4.35 7.27 -5.94
CA SER A 39 3.77 8.57 -5.61
C SER A 39 2.27 8.48 -5.34
N GLY A 40 1.77 9.15 -4.30
CA GLY A 40 0.36 9.17 -3.95
C GLY A 40 -0.47 10.23 -4.69
N ALA A 41 -1.78 9.99 -4.83
CA ALA A 41 -2.77 11.01 -5.21
C ALA A 41 -3.39 11.63 -3.98
N SER A 42 -4.07 10.84 -3.13
CA SER A 42 -4.44 11.23 -1.78
C SER A 42 -3.25 11.01 -0.85
N THR A 43 -2.93 12.00 -0.03
CA THR A 43 -1.75 11.96 0.86
C THR A 43 -2.11 12.41 2.27
N GLY A 44 -1.64 11.67 3.27
CA GLY A 44 -1.74 12.09 4.66
C GLY A 44 -0.90 13.35 4.89
N SER A 45 -1.42 14.27 5.69
CA SER A 45 -0.75 15.57 5.96
C SER A 45 0.59 15.41 6.69
N ARG A 46 0.84 14.25 7.30
CA ARG A 46 2.04 13.95 8.10
C ARG A 46 3.01 13.03 7.38
N GLU A 47 2.81 12.74 6.10
CA GLU A 47 3.76 11.97 5.30
C GLU A 47 5.11 12.69 5.18
N ALA A 48 6.19 11.92 5.04
CA ALA A 48 7.48 12.46 4.63
C ALA A 48 7.38 13.13 3.25
N LEU A 49 8.17 14.17 3.03
CA LEU A 49 8.03 15.03 1.84
C LEU A 49 8.51 14.32 0.57
N GLU A 50 7.64 14.22 -0.41
CA GLU A 50 8.00 13.94 -1.79
C GLU A 50 8.51 15.24 -2.44
N LEU A 51 9.81 15.30 -2.72
CA LEU A 51 10.44 16.52 -3.25
C LEU A 51 10.15 16.66 -4.74
N ARG A 52 9.41 17.71 -5.09
CA ARG A 52 9.08 18.13 -6.46
C ARG A 52 9.72 19.47 -6.77
N ASP A 53 10.03 19.71 -8.05
CA ASP A 53 10.74 20.93 -8.49
C ASP A 53 9.90 22.18 -8.37
N GLY A 54 8.57 22.07 -8.60
CA GLY A 54 7.66 23.22 -8.61
C GLY A 54 7.79 24.12 -9.85
N ASP A 55 8.68 23.81 -10.77
CA ASP A 55 8.85 24.54 -12.04
C ASP A 55 7.73 24.22 -13.02
N LYS A 56 6.78 25.13 -13.15
CA LYS A 56 5.60 24.98 -14.01
C LYS A 56 5.91 24.82 -15.49
N SER A 57 7.09 25.24 -15.95
CA SER A 57 7.51 25.10 -17.35
C SER A 57 7.92 23.67 -17.70
N ARG A 58 8.11 22.80 -16.68
CA ARG A 58 8.56 21.42 -16.85
C ARG A 58 7.65 20.48 -16.06
N TYR A 59 7.01 19.51 -16.75
CA TYR A 59 6.04 18.58 -16.14
C TYR A 59 4.99 19.24 -15.23
N LEU A 60 4.56 20.45 -15.58
CA LEU A 60 3.56 21.23 -14.82
C LEU A 60 3.91 21.41 -13.33
N GLY A 61 5.22 21.45 -13.02
CA GLY A 61 5.74 21.58 -11.66
C GLY A 61 6.03 20.27 -10.95
N LYS A 62 5.72 19.12 -11.58
CA LYS A 62 5.87 17.79 -10.97
C LYS A 62 7.22 17.12 -11.25
N GLY A 63 8.17 17.79 -11.91
CA GLY A 63 9.52 17.29 -12.10
C GLY A 63 10.21 16.93 -10.79
N VAL A 64 11.19 16.03 -10.84
CA VAL A 64 11.94 15.55 -9.67
C VAL A 64 13.45 15.73 -9.83
N THR A 65 13.88 16.73 -10.61
CA THR A 65 15.31 16.99 -10.85
C THR A 65 16.06 17.36 -9.58
N LYS A 66 15.43 18.04 -8.63
CA LYS A 66 16.02 18.35 -7.30
C LYS A 66 16.27 17.07 -6.49
N ALA A 67 15.32 16.14 -6.48
CA ALA A 67 15.48 14.85 -5.81
C ALA A 67 16.55 13.99 -6.50
N VAL A 68 16.59 13.99 -7.84
CA VAL A 68 17.65 13.32 -8.61
C VAL A 68 19.03 13.91 -8.30
N ALA A 69 19.13 15.23 -8.22
CA ALA A 69 20.37 15.90 -7.80
C ALA A 69 20.78 15.53 -6.37
N ALA A 70 19.81 15.40 -5.45
CA ALA A 70 20.09 14.93 -4.10
C ALA A 70 20.70 13.52 -4.11
N VAL A 71 20.21 12.62 -4.96
CA VAL A 71 20.79 11.28 -5.12
C VAL A 71 22.22 11.36 -5.66
N ASN A 72 22.43 12.08 -6.75
CA ASN A 72 23.70 12.10 -7.49
C ASN A 72 24.79 12.91 -6.81
N ASP A 73 24.45 14.06 -6.21
CA ASP A 73 25.41 15.05 -5.72
C ASP A 73 25.61 15.02 -4.21
N THR A 74 24.63 14.50 -3.44
CA THR A 74 24.70 14.48 -1.97
C THR A 74 24.75 13.06 -1.42
N ILE A 75 23.82 12.19 -1.78
CA ILE A 75 23.72 10.81 -1.27
C ILE A 75 24.84 9.94 -1.82
N ALA A 76 25.06 9.93 -3.13
CA ALA A 76 26.05 9.08 -3.77
C ALA A 76 27.46 9.28 -3.18
N PRO A 77 28.02 10.51 -3.07
CA PRO A 77 29.34 10.70 -2.48
C PRO A 77 29.46 10.19 -1.04
N ALA A 78 28.38 10.28 -0.25
CA ALA A 78 28.38 9.84 1.15
C ALA A 78 28.33 8.33 1.30
N LEU A 79 27.79 7.60 0.33
CA LEU A 79 27.59 6.16 0.40
C LEU A 79 28.67 5.34 -0.34
N ILE A 80 29.45 5.93 -1.22
CA ILE A 80 30.55 5.24 -1.90
C ILE A 80 31.51 4.64 -0.87
N GLY A 81 31.86 3.37 -1.05
CA GLY A 81 32.72 2.62 -0.15
C GLY A 81 32.04 2.04 1.11
N LYS A 82 30.77 2.38 1.33
CA LYS A 82 29.98 1.81 2.44
C LYS A 82 29.49 0.40 2.10
N ASP A 83 29.20 -0.37 3.14
CA ASP A 83 28.75 -1.75 3.00
C ASP A 83 27.23 -1.82 2.77
N ALA A 84 26.84 -2.27 1.57
CA ALA A 84 25.43 -2.44 1.21
C ALA A 84 24.67 -3.46 2.08
N LEU A 85 25.37 -4.38 2.75
CA LEU A 85 24.76 -5.33 3.68
C LEU A 85 24.31 -4.68 4.99
N ALA A 86 24.86 -3.51 5.32
CA ALA A 86 24.52 -2.76 6.53
C ALA A 86 23.38 -1.75 6.26
N GLN A 87 22.19 -2.27 5.93
CA GLN A 87 21.02 -1.46 5.53
C GLN A 87 20.68 -0.34 6.51
N ALA A 88 20.67 -0.66 7.81
CA ALA A 88 20.34 0.33 8.84
C ALA A 88 21.35 1.47 8.89
N ASP A 89 22.63 1.19 8.71
CA ASP A 89 23.68 2.20 8.68
C ASP A 89 23.57 3.06 7.42
N ILE A 90 23.29 2.46 6.27
CA ILE A 90 23.05 3.17 5.00
C ILE A 90 21.88 4.13 5.12
N ASP A 91 20.74 3.65 5.61
CA ASP A 91 19.55 4.46 5.80
C ASP A 91 19.80 5.57 6.85
N GLY A 92 20.52 5.26 7.93
CA GLY A 92 20.92 6.22 8.94
C GLY A 92 21.78 7.37 8.39
N ILE A 93 22.73 7.08 7.52
CA ILE A 93 23.55 8.11 6.85
C ILE A 93 22.68 9.04 6.02
N MET A 94 21.72 8.51 5.24
CA MET A 94 20.83 9.34 4.42
C MET A 94 19.89 10.19 5.25
N ILE A 95 19.37 9.65 6.36
CA ILE A 95 18.51 10.39 7.29
C ILE A 95 19.28 11.53 7.96
N ASP A 96 20.51 11.28 8.39
CA ASP A 96 21.38 12.31 9.01
C ASP A 96 21.77 13.39 7.99
N LEU A 97 22.03 13.03 6.73
CA LEU A 97 22.30 13.99 5.66
C LEU A 97 21.12 14.93 5.39
N ASP A 98 19.91 14.42 5.46
CA ASP A 98 18.70 15.25 5.33
C ASP A 98 18.55 16.18 6.52
N GLY A 99 18.71 15.67 7.75
CA GLY A 99 18.72 16.43 8.99
C GLY A 99 17.35 16.98 9.42
N THR A 100 16.27 16.63 8.72
CA THR A 100 14.89 17.07 9.06
C THR A 100 14.00 15.89 9.40
N GLU A 101 12.94 16.13 10.17
CA GLU A 101 12.04 15.06 10.59
C GLU A 101 11.23 14.47 9.41
N ASN A 102 10.82 15.32 8.47
CA ASN A 102 9.97 14.94 7.33
C ASN A 102 10.74 14.76 6.03
N LYS A 103 12.09 14.71 6.04
CA LYS A 103 12.95 14.52 4.87
C LYS A 103 12.80 15.60 3.80
N GLU A 104 12.57 16.83 4.22
CA GLU A 104 12.33 17.95 3.29
C GLU A 104 13.58 18.45 2.56
N THR A 105 14.79 18.15 3.04
CA THR A 105 16.04 18.60 2.43
C THR A 105 16.42 17.80 1.18
N LEU A 106 16.41 16.46 1.29
CA LEU A 106 16.77 15.55 0.18
C LEU A 106 15.55 15.01 -0.55
N GLY A 107 14.43 14.89 0.14
CA GLY A 107 13.19 14.26 -0.31
C GLY A 107 13.10 12.79 0.05
N ALA A 108 11.94 12.37 0.56
CA ALA A 108 11.67 10.97 0.86
C ALA A 108 11.78 10.09 -0.38
N ASN A 109 11.41 10.59 -1.56
CA ASN A 109 11.52 9.89 -2.83
C ASN A 109 12.99 9.58 -3.21
N ALA A 110 13.90 10.52 -3.01
CA ALA A 110 15.33 10.32 -3.24
C ALA A 110 15.91 9.26 -2.28
N ILE A 111 15.65 9.41 -0.98
CA ILE A 111 16.15 8.49 0.05
C ILE A 111 15.60 7.09 -0.17
N LEU A 112 14.31 6.96 -0.43
CA LEU A 112 13.66 5.66 -0.63
C LEU A 112 14.21 4.92 -1.84
N ALA A 113 14.33 5.57 -2.99
CA ALA A 113 14.85 4.93 -4.20
C ALA A 113 16.24 4.31 -3.96
N VAL A 114 17.13 5.05 -3.28
CA VAL A 114 18.46 4.54 -2.91
C VAL A 114 18.37 3.43 -1.88
N SER A 115 17.57 3.59 -0.82
CA SER A 115 17.40 2.58 0.24
C SER A 115 16.97 1.23 -0.33
N LEU A 116 15.97 1.21 -1.21
CA LEU A 116 15.48 -0.01 -1.85
C LEU A 116 16.48 -0.59 -2.87
N ALA A 117 17.15 0.27 -3.64
CA ALA A 117 18.19 -0.17 -4.58
C ALA A 117 19.37 -0.83 -3.86
N VAL A 118 19.78 -0.31 -2.70
CA VAL A 118 20.80 -0.92 -1.82
C VAL A 118 20.36 -2.32 -1.37
N ALA A 119 19.12 -2.49 -0.92
CA ALA A 119 18.62 -3.78 -0.50
C ALA A 119 18.64 -4.81 -1.64
N LYS A 120 18.26 -4.39 -2.86
CA LYS A 120 18.31 -5.25 -4.06
C LYS A 120 19.73 -5.63 -4.45
N ALA A 121 20.68 -4.69 -4.39
CA ALA A 121 22.09 -4.96 -4.63
C ALA A 121 22.65 -5.93 -3.58
N ALA A 122 22.32 -5.73 -2.32
CA ALA A 122 22.73 -6.61 -1.22
C ALA A 122 22.21 -8.04 -1.39
N ALA A 123 20.93 -8.20 -1.76
CA ALA A 123 20.33 -9.51 -2.04
C ALA A 123 21.07 -10.22 -3.19
N ALA A 124 21.31 -9.51 -4.29
CA ALA A 124 22.03 -10.04 -5.45
C ALA A 124 23.49 -10.43 -5.09
N GLU A 125 24.19 -9.63 -4.29
CA GLU A 125 25.54 -9.95 -3.81
C GLU A 125 25.56 -11.22 -2.95
N LYS A 126 24.56 -11.41 -2.10
CA LYS A 126 24.41 -12.63 -1.29
C LYS A 126 23.97 -13.84 -2.13
N GLY A 127 23.53 -13.63 -3.37
CA GLY A 127 22.97 -14.72 -4.20
C GLY A 127 21.63 -15.24 -3.68
N VAL A 128 20.85 -14.41 -2.99
CA VAL A 128 19.52 -14.74 -2.46
C VAL A 128 18.43 -13.88 -3.10
N ALA A 129 17.19 -14.33 -3.02
CA ALA A 129 16.04 -13.53 -3.44
C ALA A 129 15.83 -12.32 -2.53
N LEU A 130 15.21 -11.26 -3.05
CA LEU A 130 14.98 -10.05 -2.26
C LEU A 130 14.14 -10.31 -1.02
N TYR A 131 13.09 -11.13 -1.11
CA TYR A 131 12.26 -11.47 0.06
C TYR A 131 13.06 -12.19 1.16
N GLU A 132 14.06 -13.01 0.80
CA GLU A 132 14.95 -13.66 1.76
C GLU A 132 15.86 -12.65 2.46
N HIS A 133 16.42 -11.70 1.70
CA HIS A 133 17.25 -10.64 2.27
C HIS A 133 16.44 -9.71 3.19
N ILE A 134 15.23 -9.34 2.79
CA ILE A 134 14.33 -8.55 3.63
C ILE A 134 14.00 -9.30 4.93
N ALA A 135 13.74 -10.60 4.85
CA ALA A 135 13.50 -11.42 6.03
C ALA A 135 14.70 -11.44 6.99
N ASP A 136 15.93 -11.52 6.45
CA ASP A 136 17.14 -11.43 7.27
C ASP A 136 17.22 -10.08 8.00
N LEU A 137 16.95 -8.97 7.29
CA LEU A 137 16.91 -7.62 7.89
C LEU A 137 15.82 -7.48 8.95
N ASN A 138 14.70 -8.16 8.76
CA ASN A 138 13.54 -8.08 9.65
C ASN A 138 13.57 -9.08 10.83
N GLY A 139 14.53 -10.02 10.82
CA GLY A 139 14.61 -11.08 11.82
C GLY A 139 13.53 -12.16 11.65
N THR A 140 12.99 -12.33 10.44
CA THR A 140 11.94 -13.30 10.10
C THR A 140 12.40 -14.35 9.09
N SER A 141 13.71 -14.61 9.01
CA SER A 141 14.29 -15.59 8.09
C SER A 141 13.60 -16.96 8.24
N GLY A 142 13.15 -17.51 7.11
CA GLY A 142 12.45 -18.79 7.08
C GLY A 142 10.98 -18.75 7.51
N GLN A 143 10.46 -17.60 7.90
CA GLN A 143 9.07 -17.41 8.35
C GLN A 143 8.25 -16.69 7.27
N TYR A 144 8.21 -17.27 6.08
CA TYR A 144 7.52 -16.66 4.95
C TYR A 144 6.02 -16.94 4.96
N SER A 145 5.22 -15.97 4.50
CA SER A 145 3.79 -16.14 4.29
C SER A 145 3.38 -15.45 3.00
N MET A 146 2.60 -16.14 2.16
CA MET A 146 1.99 -15.52 1.00
C MET A 146 0.85 -14.62 1.46
N PRO A 147 0.84 -13.33 1.08
CA PRO A 147 -0.15 -12.40 1.59
C PRO A 147 -1.54 -12.63 0.97
N VAL A 148 -2.58 -12.40 1.77
CA VAL A 148 -3.95 -12.27 1.25
C VAL A 148 -4.03 -10.96 0.46
N PRO A 149 -4.40 -11.02 -0.84
CA PRO A 149 -4.56 -9.81 -1.63
C PRO A 149 -5.90 -9.14 -1.36
N MET A 150 -5.86 -7.83 -1.14
CA MET A 150 -7.02 -6.95 -1.09
C MET A 150 -7.13 -6.27 -2.46
N MET A 151 -8.00 -6.81 -3.32
CA MET A 151 -8.07 -6.43 -4.74
C MET A 151 -9.12 -5.36 -4.97
N ASN A 152 -8.67 -4.16 -5.30
CA ASN A 152 -9.53 -3.00 -5.55
C ASN A 152 -10.25 -3.15 -6.90
N ILE A 153 -11.54 -3.50 -6.92
CA ILE A 153 -12.30 -3.74 -8.14
C ILE A 153 -13.33 -2.67 -8.51
N ILE A 154 -13.73 -1.81 -7.56
CA ILE A 154 -14.48 -0.58 -7.83
C ILE A 154 -13.78 0.59 -7.17
N ASN A 155 -13.55 1.65 -7.94
CA ASN A 155 -12.94 2.89 -7.52
C ASN A 155 -13.98 4.00 -7.37
N GLY A 156 -13.77 4.86 -6.37
CA GLY A 156 -14.48 6.12 -6.17
C GLY A 156 -13.53 7.19 -5.64
N GLY A 157 -14.07 8.24 -5.03
CA GLY A 157 -13.27 9.31 -4.43
C GLY A 157 -12.22 9.88 -5.37
N GLU A 158 -11.00 10.06 -4.87
CA GLU A 158 -9.86 10.59 -5.64
C GLU A 158 -9.30 9.61 -6.71
N HIS A 159 -9.71 8.34 -6.67
CA HIS A 159 -9.24 7.33 -7.61
C HIS A 159 -10.10 7.20 -8.88
N ALA A 160 -11.21 7.92 -8.96
CA ALA A 160 -12.14 7.84 -10.09
C ALA A 160 -12.88 9.14 -10.32
N ASP A 161 -13.15 9.47 -11.58
CA ASP A 161 -14.05 10.56 -11.97
C ASP A 161 -15.49 10.03 -12.04
N ASN A 162 -16.10 9.85 -10.88
CA ASN A 162 -17.48 9.37 -10.72
C ASN A 162 -18.14 9.95 -9.45
N ASN A 163 -19.34 9.49 -9.12
CA ASN A 163 -20.12 9.99 -7.98
C ASN A 163 -20.06 9.09 -6.73
N VAL A 164 -19.11 8.14 -6.66
CA VAL A 164 -18.95 7.24 -5.52
C VAL A 164 -18.00 7.87 -4.51
N ASP A 165 -18.45 8.05 -3.26
CA ASP A 165 -17.67 8.76 -2.23
C ASP A 165 -16.55 7.91 -1.62
N ILE A 166 -16.81 6.64 -1.30
CA ILE A 166 -15.80 5.72 -0.79
C ILE A 166 -14.78 5.41 -1.89
N GLN A 167 -13.49 5.52 -1.57
CA GLN A 167 -12.41 5.51 -2.55
C GLN A 167 -12.16 4.14 -3.17
N GLU A 168 -12.21 3.06 -2.36
CA GLU A 168 -11.94 1.71 -2.85
C GLU A 168 -12.89 0.68 -2.25
N PHE A 169 -13.36 -0.23 -3.12
CA PHE A 169 -14.11 -1.42 -2.75
C PHE A 169 -13.30 -2.64 -3.20
N MET A 170 -12.94 -3.48 -2.26
CA MET A 170 -12.00 -4.57 -2.48
C MET A 170 -12.61 -5.93 -2.19
N VAL A 171 -12.18 -6.93 -2.95
CA VAL A 171 -12.44 -8.35 -2.66
C VAL A 171 -11.20 -9.00 -2.08
N GLN A 172 -11.39 -9.92 -1.14
CA GLN A 172 -10.34 -10.67 -0.46
C GLN A 172 -10.63 -12.17 -0.60
N PRO A 173 -9.86 -12.94 -1.39
CA PRO A 173 -10.07 -14.38 -1.57
C PRO A 173 -9.58 -15.19 -0.36
N VAL A 174 -10.26 -15.07 0.77
CA VAL A 174 -9.87 -15.68 2.05
C VAL A 174 -10.03 -17.20 2.09
N GLY A 175 -10.89 -17.75 1.22
CA GLY A 175 -11.13 -19.20 1.12
C GLY A 175 -10.18 -19.93 0.18
N ALA A 176 -9.30 -19.24 -0.53
CA ALA A 176 -8.31 -19.84 -1.40
C ALA A 176 -7.28 -20.66 -0.60
N LYS A 177 -6.73 -21.69 -1.23
CA LYS A 177 -5.72 -22.59 -0.62
C LYS A 177 -4.29 -22.20 -0.95
N SER A 178 -4.12 -21.28 -1.90
CA SER A 178 -2.83 -20.77 -2.35
C SER A 178 -2.99 -19.34 -2.86
N PHE A 179 -1.88 -18.61 -2.97
CA PHE A 179 -1.91 -17.30 -3.60
C PHE A 179 -2.32 -17.38 -5.08
N LYS A 180 -1.82 -18.38 -5.79
CA LYS A 180 -2.20 -18.64 -7.20
C LYS A 180 -3.71 -18.81 -7.36
N GLU A 181 -4.34 -19.57 -6.46
CA GLU A 181 -5.80 -19.72 -6.47
C GLU A 181 -6.50 -18.39 -6.13
N ALA A 182 -6.01 -17.68 -5.14
CA ALA A 182 -6.55 -16.36 -4.76
C ALA A 182 -6.52 -15.37 -5.94
N LEU A 183 -5.42 -15.33 -6.67
CA LEU A 183 -5.28 -14.47 -7.85
C LEU A 183 -6.25 -14.87 -8.96
N ARG A 184 -6.43 -16.17 -9.22
CA ARG A 184 -7.40 -16.69 -10.17
C ARG A 184 -8.82 -16.29 -9.80
N MET A 185 -9.22 -16.47 -8.54
CA MET A 185 -10.54 -16.08 -8.04
C MET A 185 -10.78 -14.58 -8.25
N GLY A 186 -9.80 -13.74 -7.92
CA GLY A 186 -9.88 -12.29 -8.15
C GLY A 186 -10.06 -11.95 -9.63
N ALA A 187 -9.30 -12.55 -10.52
CA ALA A 187 -9.40 -12.32 -11.98
C ALA A 187 -10.76 -12.74 -12.53
N GLU A 188 -11.29 -13.87 -12.11
CA GLU A 188 -12.62 -14.34 -12.52
C GLU A 188 -13.73 -13.41 -12.02
N ILE A 189 -13.63 -12.92 -10.78
CA ILE A 189 -14.58 -11.93 -10.22
C ILE A 189 -14.47 -10.59 -10.99
N PHE A 190 -13.26 -10.15 -11.30
CA PHE A 190 -13.04 -8.92 -12.09
C PHE A 190 -13.78 -9.00 -13.44
N HIS A 191 -13.64 -10.10 -14.16
CA HIS A 191 -14.33 -10.29 -15.45
C HIS A 191 -15.85 -10.47 -15.29
N ALA A 192 -16.32 -11.12 -14.22
CA ALA A 192 -17.74 -11.23 -13.92
C ALA A 192 -18.33 -9.85 -13.60
N LEU A 193 -17.62 -9.01 -12.85
CA LEU A 193 -18.05 -7.64 -12.54
C LEU A 193 -18.15 -6.78 -13.80
N LYS A 194 -17.21 -6.91 -14.73
CA LYS A 194 -17.30 -6.23 -16.03
C LYS A 194 -18.60 -6.58 -16.76
N LYS A 195 -19.00 -7.84 -16.76
CA LYS A 195 -20.26 -8.29 -17.38
C LYS A 195 -21.48 -7.74 -16.65
N VAL A 196 -21.48 -7.75 -15.32
CA VAL A 196 -22.56 -7.17 -14.49
C VAL A 196 -22.75 -5.69 -14.81
N LEU A 197 -21.66 -4.92 -14.81
CA LEU A 197 -21.71 -3.48 -15.11
C LEU A 197 -22.20 -3.20 -16.54
N SER A 198 -21.68 -3.93 -17.52
CA SER A 198 -22.10 -3.81 -18.92
C SER A 198 -23.60 -4.12 -19.10
N ALA A 199 -24.09 -5.18 -18.44
CA ALA A 199 -25.51 -5.56 -18.50
C ALA A 199 -26.45 -4.50 -17.90
N LYS A 200 -25.94 -3.71 -16.97
CA LYS A 200 -26.66 -2.57 -16.36
C LYS A 200 -26.49 -1.25 -17.14
N GLY A 201 -25.77 -1.29 -18.26
CA GLY A 201 -25.46 -0.10 -19.06
C GLY A 201 -24.48 0.87 -18.40
N LEU A 202 -23.69 0.39 -17.43
CA LEU A 202 -22.71 1.18 -16.70
C LEU A 202 -21.34 1.15 -17.37
N ASN A 203 -20.54 2.20 -17.12
CA ASN A 203 -19.19 2.33 -17.65
C ASN A 203 -18.25 1.25 -17.08
N THR A 204 -17.44 0.65 -17.95
CA THR A 204 -16.42 -0.34 -17.60
C THR A 204 -15.00 0.15 -17.83
N ALA A 205 -14.78 1.47 -17.96
CA ALA A 205 -13.47 2.06 -17.91
C ALA A 205 -12.89 1.90 -16.49
N VAL A 206 -11.57 1.81 -16.41
CA VAL A 206 -10.86 1.60 -15.14
C VAL A 206 -10.18 2.88 -14.67
N GLY A 207 -10.09 3.04 -13.34
CA GLY A 207 -9.37 4.12 -12.69
C GLY A 207 -7.86 3.86 -12.59
N ASP A 208 -7.18 4.70 -11.83
CA ASP A 208 -5.71 4.68 -11.68
C ASP A 208 -5.16 3.35 -11.15
N GLU A 209 -5.92 2.65 -10.35
CA GLU A 209 -5.51 1.38 -9.76
C GLU A 209 -6.11 0.14 -10.46
N GLY A 210 -6.75 0.33 -11.60
CA GLY A 210 -7.27 -0.75 -12.44
C GLY A 210 -8.68 -1.23 -12.06
N GLY A 211 -9.31 -0.70 -11.01
CA GLY A 211 -10.70 -0.97 -10.67
C GLY A 211 -11.66 -0.22 -11.59
N PHE A 212 -12.88 -0.75 -11.76
CA PHE A 212 -13.92 -0.08 -12.53
C PHE A 212 -14.40 1.20 -11.83
N ALA A 213 -14.79 2.18 -12.62
CA ALA A 213 -15.20 3.51 -12.12
C ALA A 213 -16.61 3.91 -12.61
N PRO A 214 -17.65 3.08 -12.38
CA PRO A 214 -19.02 3.43 -12.79
C PRO A 214 -19.62 4.51 -11.91
N ASN A 215 -20.62 5.23 -12.43
CA ASN A 215 -21.53 6.02 -11.61
C ASN A 215 -22.56 5.09 -10.96
N LEU A 216 -22.69 5.17 -9.64
CA LEU A 216 -23.60 4.37 -8.84
C LEU A 216 -24.42 5.28 -7.92
N SER A 217 -25.58 4.82 -7.48
CA SER A 217 -26.49 5.63 -6.64
C SER A 217 -26.04 5.73 -5.18
N SER A 218 -25.19 4.79 -4.72
CA SER A 218 -24.75 4.72 -3.32
C SER A 218 -23.53 3.79 -3.17
N ASN A 219 -22.87 3.88 -2.03
CA ASN A 219 -21.82 2.91 -1.62
C ASN A 219 -22.41 1.51 -1.47
N ALA A 220 -23.65 1.40 -0.98
CA ALA A 220 -24.34 0.10 -0.87
C ALA A 220 -24.59 -0.54 -2.25
N GLU A 221 -24.91 0.24 -3.29
CA GLU A 221 -25.02 -0.29 -4.65
C GLU A 221 -23.70 -0.83 -5.18
N ALA A 222 -22.58 -0.16 -4.88
CA ALA A 222 -21.24 -0.68 -5.22
C ALA A 222 -21.00 -2.06 -4.59
N LEU A 223 -21.34 -2.23 -3.32
CA LEU A 223 -21.23 -3.53 -2.65
C LEU A 223 -22.18 -4.56 -3.25
N ALA A 224 -23.41 -4.18 -3.60
CA ALA A 224 -24.39 -5.09 -4.20
C ALA A 224 -23.94 -5.63 -5.56
N VAL A 225 -23.38 -4.80 -6.43
CA VAL A 225 -22.89 -5.26 -7.75
C VAL A 225 -21.65 -6.16 -7.62
N ILE A 226 -20.82 -5.92 -6.60
CA ILE A 226 -19.69 -6.81 -6.28
C ILE A 226 -20.18 -8.17 -5.82
N VAL A 227 -21.16 -8.22 -4.92
CA VAL A 227 -21.76 -9.48 -4.44
C VAL A 227 -22.34 -10.27 -5.62
N GLU A 228 -23.09 -9.62 -6.52
CA GLU A 228 -23.62 -10.22 -7.74
C GLU A 228 -22.49 -10.81 -8.61
N ALA A 229 -21.40 -10.08 -8.78
CA ALA A 229 -20.24 -10.55 -9.57
C ALA A 229 -19.55 -11.75 -8.93
N VAL A 230 -19.39 -11.77 -7.62
CA VAL A 230 -18.81 -12.90 -6.86
C VAL A 230 -19.66 -14.17 -7.07
N GLU A 231 -20.97 -14.06 -6.90
CA GLU A 231 -21.90 -15.16 -7.09
C GLU A 231 -21.91 -15.65 -8.54
N ASN A 232 -21.92 -14.73 -9.49
CA ASN A 232 -21.85 -15.08 -10.93
C ASN A 232 -20.53 -15.76 -11.31
N ALA A 233 -19.45 -15.48 -10.61
CA ALA A 233 -18.17 -16.16 -10.78
C ALA A 233 -18.14 -17.57 -10.12
N GLY A 234 -19.19 -17.95 -9.39
CA GLY A 234 -19.31 -19.24 -8.73
C GLY A 234 -18.72 -19.33 -7.34
N TYR A 235 -18.44 -18.18 -6.71
CA TYR A 235 -17.88 -18.12 -5.36
C TYR A 235 -18.93 -17.71 -4.34
N LYS A 236 -18.70 -18.13 -3.10
CA LYS A 236 -19.61 -17.85 -1.98
C LYS A 236 -19.06 -16.68 -1.15
N MET A 237 -19.93 -15.67 -0.97
CA MET A 237 -19.64 -14.60 -0.02
C MET A 237 -19.44 -15.14 1.38
N ASN A 238 -18.51 -14.52 2.11
CA ASN A 238 -18.11 -14.83 3.47
C ASN A 238 -17.40 -16.19 3.66
N GLU A 239 -17.55 -17.15 2.76
CA GLU A 239 -16.82 -18.43 2.78
C GLU A 239 -15.53 -18.34 1.94
N ASP A 240 -15.67 -18.00 0.66
CA ASP A 240 -14.57 -17.87 -0.30
C ASP A 240 -14.03 -16.45 -0.36
N ILE A 241 -14.92 -15.47 -0.32
CA ILE A 241 -14.63 -14.04 -0.54
C ILE A 241 -15.18 -13.21 0.60
N THR A 242 -14.37 -12.33 1.13
CA THR A 242 -14.78 -11.21 1.99
C THR A 242 -14.55 -9.88 1.30
N LEU A 243 -15.08 -8.81 1.86
CA LEU A 243 -14.97 -7.46 1.32
C LEU A 243 -14.16 -6.57 2.24
N ALA A 244 -13.49 -5.59 1.64
CA ALA A 244 -12.78 -4.53 2.34
C ALA A 244 -13.09 -3.18 1.70
N LEU A 245 -13.03 -2.14 2.53
CA LEU A 245 -13.19 -0.76 2.10
C LEU A 245 -11.92 0.04 2.40
N ASP A 246 -11.61 0.99 1.52
CA ASP A 246 -10.82 2.16 1.85
C ASP A 246 -11.71 3.38 1.69
N CYS A 247 -12.11 3.98 2.80
CA CYS A 247 -12.99 5.14 2.78
C CYS A 247 -12.24 6.41 2.38
N ALA A 248 -10.95 6.53 2.70
CA ALA A 248 -10.18 7.76 2.59
C ALA A 248 -10.99 8.96 3.13
N ALA A 249 -11.53 8.81 4.34
CA ALA A 249 -12.58 9.70 4.87
C ALA A 249 -12.13 11.15 5.07
N SER A 250 -10.82 11.40 5.13
CA SER A 250 -10.28 12.77 5.17
C SER A 250 -10.65 13.58 3.93
N GLU A 251 -10.85 12.93 2.79
CA GLU A 251 -11.21 13.60 1.53
C GLU A 251 -12.62 14.20 1.55
N PHE A 252 -13.55 13.63 2.33
CA PHE A 252 -14.91 14.15 2.47
C PHE A 252 -15.25 14.66 3.88
N TYR A 253 -14.24 14.86 4.73
CA TYR A 253 -14.40 15.48 6.04
C TYR A 253 -14.30 17.01 5.92
N LYS A 254 -15.41 17.71 6.17
CA LYS A 254 -15.51 19.15 6.02
C LYS A 254 -16.23 19.76 7.22
N GLU A 255 -15.61 20.73 7.87
CA GLU A 255 -16.20 21.47 8.99
C GLU A 255 -16.78 20.57 10.09
N GLY A 256 -16.05 19.52 10.45
CA GLY A 256 -16.45 18.57 11.48
C GLY A 256 -17.49 17.54 11.05
N LYS A 257 -17.78 17.43 9.75
CA LYS A 257 -18.76 16.49 9.20
C LYS A 257 -18.21 15.66 8.05
N TYR A 258 -18.68 14.43 7.98
CA TYR A 258 -18.44 13.52 6.86
C TYR A 258 -19.55 13.70 5.84
N VAL A 259 -19.22 14.26 4.68
CA VAL A 259 -20.18 14.66 3.64
C VAL A 259 -20.09 13.68 2.47
N LEU A 260 -21.08 12.80 2.35
CA LEU A 260 -21.23 11.88 1.23
C LEU A 260 -22.06 12.56 0.12
N SER A 261 -21.39 13.26 -0.77
CA SER A 261 -22.03 14.06 -1.83
C SER A 261 -22.80 13.18 -2.83
N GLY A 262 -22.31 11.97 -3.10
CA GLY A 262 -22.98 11.02 -4.01
C GLY A 262 -24.29 10.44 -3.46
N GLU A 263 -24.49 10.49 -2.14
CA GLU A 263 -25.70 10.03 -1.47
C GLU A 263 -26.54 11.17 -0.88
N ASP A 264 -26.10 12.41 -1.04
CA ASP A 264 -26.72 13.61 -0.42
C ASP A 264 -26.90 13.45 1.10
N LYS A 265 -25.86 12.95 1.78
CA LYS A 265 -25.85 12.70 3.22
C LYS A 265 -24.69 13.40 3.91
N SER A 266 -24.91 13.79 5.16
CA SER A 266 -23.91 14.40 6.03
C SER A 266 -24.03 13.82 7.43
N PHE A 267 -22.88 13.45 8.03
CA PHE A 267 -22.82 12.79 9.32
C PHE A 267 -21.83 13.50 10.24
N ASP A 268 -22.12 13.53 11.52
CA ASP A 268 -21.06 13.73 12.52
C ASP A 268 -20.22 12.44 12.68
N SER A 269 -19.19 12.51 13.50
CA SER A 269 -18.26 11.39 13.70
C SER A 269 -18.94 10.12 14.20
N GLU A 270 -19.83 10.24 15.19
CA GLU A 270 -20.54 9.08 15.76
C GLU A 270 -21.51 8.46 14.75
N ALA A 271 -22.29 9.29 14.05
CA ALA A 271 -23.24 8.84 13.05
C ALA A 271 -22.57 8.19 11.84
N PHE A 272 -21.39 8.68 11.43
CA PHE A 272 -20.62 8.04 10.36
C PHE A 272 -20.03 6.69 10.80
N GLY A 273 -19.60 6.59 12.05
CA GLY A 273 -19.23 5.32 12.65
C GLY A 273 -20.39 4.30 12.64
N ASP A 274 -21.61 4.73 12.94
CA ASP A 274 -22.81 3.90 12.83
C ASP A 274 -23.09 3.47 11.39
N TYR A 275 -22.94 4.38 10.43
CA TYR A 275 -23.07 4.09 9.00
C TYR A 275 -22.12 2.97 8.56
N LEU A 276 -20.84 3.03 8.97
CA LEU A 276 -19.85 1.99 8.67
C LEU A 276 -20.18 0.66 9.36
N ALA A 277 -20.63 0.72 10.61
CA ALA A 277 -21.07 -0.47 11.37
C ALA A 277 -22.26 -1.15 10.68
N ASP A 278 -23.24 -0.39 10.22
CA ASP A 278 -24.41 -0.90 9.50
C ASP A 278 -24.03 -1.55 8.16
N LEU A 279 -23.11 -0.94 7.39
CA LEU A 279 -22.60 -1.56 6.16
C LEU A 279 -21.92 -2.89 6.45
N SER A 280 -21.08 -2.94 7.49
CA SER A 280 -20.37 -4.17 7.86
C SER A 280 -21.28 -5.26 8.43
N ALA A 281 -22.47 -4.90 8.93
CA ALA A 281 -23.49 -5.85 9.36
C ALA A 281 -24.30 -6.41 8.18
N GLN A 282 -24.46 -5.63 7.10
CA GLN A 282 -25.24 -6.02 5.91
C GLN A 282 -24.41 -6.80 4.89
N TYR A 283 -23.11 -6.53 4.80
CA TYR A 283 -22.19 -7.15 3.86
C TYR A 283 -21.00 -7.75 4.62
N PRO A 284 -20.33 -8.80 4.11
CA PRO A 284 -19.18 -9.40 4.79
C PRO A 284 -17.92 -8.54 4.64
N ILE A 285 -18.00 -7.30 5.12
CA ILE A 285 -16.89 -6.35 5.20
C ILE A 285 -16.09 -6.68 6.47
N VAL A 286 -14.85 -7.11 6.29
CA VAL A 286 -13.97 -7.54 7.39
C VAL A 286 -12.80 -6.59 7.60
N SER A 287 -12.65 -5.57 6.75
CA SER A 287 -11.59 -4.57 6.86
C SER A 287 -12.07 -3.22 6.35
N ILE A 288 -11.81 -2.17 7.12
CA ILE A 288 -12.10 -0.78 6.76
C ILE A 288 -10.83 0.04 7.00
N GLU A 289 -10.32 0.64 5.94
CA GLU A 289 -9.18 1.55 5.97
C GLU A 289 -9.68 2.99 6.01
N ASP A 290 -9.05 3.80 6.85
CA ASP A 290 -9.32 5.24 7.00
C ASP A 290 -10.83 5.56 7.02
N GLY A 291 -11.55 4.84 7.87
CA GLY A 291 -12.99 5.02 8.07
C GLY A 291 -13.36 6.40 8.60
N LEU A 292 -12.43 7.08 9.26
CA LEU A 292 -12.60 8.44 9.78
C LEU A 292 -11.39 9.31 9.41
N ASP A 293 -11.53 10.64 9.57
CA ASP A 293 -10.49 11.62 9.28
C ASP A 293 -9.23 11.40 10.11
N GLU A 294 -8.06 11.70 9.53
CA GLU A 294 -6.74 11.52 10.16
C GLU A 294 -6.55 12.33 11.45
N SER A 295 -7.37 13.37 11.67
CA SER A 295 -7.37 14.19 12.88
C SER A 295 -8.45 13.82 13.91
N ASP A 296 -9.41 12.98 13.53
CA ASP A 296 -10.56 12.61 14.36
C ASP A 296 -10.24 11.43 15.29
N TRP A 297 -9.28 11.61 16.18
CA TRP A 297 -8.78 10.55 17.06
C TRP A 297 -9.84 10.04 18.04
N ASP A 298 -10.72 10.92 18.55
CA ASP A 298 -11.82 10.52 19.42
C ASP A 298 -12.85 9.67 18.68
N GLY A 299 -13.17 10.05 17.45
CA GLY A 299 -14.02 9.24 16.56
C GLY A 299 -13.40 7.88 16.27
N TRP A 300 -12.11 7.82 15.98
CA TRP A 300 -11.38 6.56 15.78
C TRP A 300 -11.42 5.65 17.00
N ALA A 301 -11.28 6.21 18.21
CA ALA A 301 -11.40 5.47 19.46
C ALA A 301 -12.81 4.88 19.62
N SER A 302 -13.84 5.68 19.34
CA SER A 302 -15.25 5.23 19.37
C SER A 302 -15.51 4.13 18.35
N LEU A 303 -15.06 4.28 17.12
CA LEU A 303 -15.22 3.28 16.06
C LEU A 303 -14.51 1.97 16.42
N THR A 304 -13.28 2.05 16.93
CA THR A 304 -12.50 0.87 17.36
C THR A 304 -13.24 0.10 18.45
N LYS A 305 -13.80 0.80 19.43
CA LYS A 305 -14.60 0.18 20.49
C LYS A 305 -15.90 -0.45 19.95
N LYS A 306 -16.49 0.16 18.93
CA LYS A 306 -17.77 -0.27 18.36
C LYS A 306 -17.66 -1.54 17.53
N ILE A 307 -16.66 -1.65 16.65
CA ILE A 307 -16.54 -2.75 15.67
C ILE A 307 -15.15 -3.40 15.59
N GLY A 308 -14.16 -2.91 16.31
CA GLY A 308 -12.78 -3.39 16.19
C GLY A 308 -12.55 -4.84 16.63
N ASP A 309 -13.50 -5.46 17.35
CA ASP A 309 -13.46 -6.88 17.69
C ASP A 309 -13.83 -7.81 16.52
N LYS A 310 -14.52 -7.28 15.51
CA LYS A 310 -15.03 -8.03 14.35
C LYS A 310 -14.50 -7.53 13.01
N VAL A 311 -14.01 -6.29 12.96
CA VAL A 311 -13.55 -5.64 11.73
C VAL A 311 -12.14 -5.13 11.92
N GLN A 312 -11.28 -5.44 10.95
CA GLN A 312 -9.94 -4.87 10.87
C GLN A 312 -10.06 -3.37 10.55
N LEU A 313 -9.53 -2.51 11.41
CA LEU A 313 -9.54 -1.07 11.24
C LEU A 313 -8.12 -0.60 10.92
N VAL A 314 -7.88 -0.29 9.66
CA VAL A 314 -6.57 0.03 9.10
C VAL A 314 -6.35 1.54 9.12
N GLY A 315 -5.26 1.98 9.74
CA GLY A 315 -4.81 3.36 9.63
C GLY A 315 -3.80 3.53 8.49
N ASP A 316 -4.17 4.30 7.46
CA ASP A 316 -3.30 4.79 6.39
C ASP A 316 -2.85 6.22 6.69
N ASP A 317 -3.66 7.21 6.36
CA ASP A 317 -3.37 8.62 6.67
C ASP A 317 -3.27 8.87 8.18
N LEU A 318 -3.95 8.06 8.96
CA LEU A 318 -3.89 8.11 10.42
C LEU A 318 -2.48 7.87 10.96
N PHE A 319 -1.75 6.90 10.42
CA PHE A 319 -0.44 6.47 10.94
C PHE A 319 0.74 6.82 10.04
N VAL A 320 0.52 7.01 8.75
CA VAL A 320 1.51 7.35 7.72
C VAL A 320 2.84 6.56 7.83
N THR A 321 2.75 5.26 8.15
CA THR A 321 3.90 4.37 8.34
C THR A 321 4.91 4.90 9.38
N ASN A 322 4.47 5.76 10.29
CA ASN A 322 5.30 6.45 11.27
C ASN A 322 5.18 5.79 12.64
N THR A 323 6.29 5.30 13.19
CA THR A 323 6.32 4.59 14.47
C THR A 323 5.87 5.43 15.66
N LYS A 324 6.15 6.73 15.66
CA LYS A 324 5.73 7.64 16.75
C LYS A 324 4.20 7.79 16.78
N ILE A 325 3.59 7.93 15.60
CA ILE A 325 2.14 8.09 15.47
C ILE A 325 1.45 6.74 15.72
N LEU A 326 1.99 5.65 15.17
CA LEU A 326 1.50 4.29 15.43
C LEU A 326 1.50 3.97 16.92
N LYS A 327 2.59 4.31 17.63
CA LYS A 327 2.68 4.11 19.08
C LYS A 327 1.57 4.85 19.82
N ARG A 328 1.27 6.08 19.43
CA ARG A 328 0.15 6.84 20.00
C ARG A 328 -1.18 6.10 19.79
N GLY A 329 -1.42 5.55 18.62
CA GLY A 329 -2.61 4.74 18.34
C GLY A 329 -2.68 3.49 19.20
N ILE A 330 -1.59 2.75 19.30
CA ILE A 330 -1.49 1.53 20.13
C ILE A 330 -1.77 1.86 21.60
N ASP A 331 -1.13 2.87 22.14
CA ASP A 331 -1.25 3.26 23.55
C ASP A 331 -2.67 3.72 23.92
N ASN A 332 -3.45 4.21 22.94
CA ASN A 332 -4.82 4.71 23.14
C ASN A 332 -5.90 3.77 22.61
N GLY A 333 -5.57 2.56 22.16
CA GLY A 333 -6.53 1.59 21.64
C GLY A 333 -7.26 2.06 20.37
N ILE A 334 -6.54 2.72 19.47
CA ILE A 334 -7.05 3.33 18.24
C ILE A 334 -6.58 2.53 17.04
N GLY A 335 -7.54 2.03 16.24
CA GLY A 335 -7.26 1.10 15.16
C GLY A 335 -6.80 -0.27 15.66
N ASN A 336 -6.54 -1.18 14.74
CA ASN A 336 -5.99 -2.51 15.05
C ASN A 336 -5.13 -3.07 13.91
N SER A 337 -4.86 -2.24 12.90
CA SER A 337 -4.02 -2.54 11.73
C SER A 337 -3.38 -1.28 11.19
N ILE A 338 -2.24 -1.42 10.54
CA ILE A 338 -1.55 -0.33 9.84
C ILE A 338 -1.40 -0.64 8.36
N LEU A 339 -1.64 0.36 7.52
CA LEU A 339 -1.22 0.32 6.12
C LEU A 339 0.25 0.73 6.02
N ILE A 340 1.04 -0.04 5.31
CA ILE A 340 2.48 0.18 5.15
C ILE A 340 2.75 0.69 3.74
N LYS A 341 3.16 1.93 3.65
CA LYS A 341 3.59 2.59 2.42
C LYS A 341 5.00 3.15 2.65
N PHE A 342 6.01 2.47 2.16
CA PHE A 342 7.41 2.83 2.46
C PHE A 342 7.80 4.25 2.03
N ASN A 343 7.12 4.86 1.06
CA ASN A 343 7.37 6.24 0.67
C ASN A 343 6.76 7.30 1.62
N GLN A 344 5.82 6.89 2.50
CA GLN A 344 5.29 7.79 3.55
C GLN A 344 6.31 8.08 4.63
N ILE A 345 7.29 7.20 4.81
CA ILE A 345 8.37 7.34 5.79
C ILE A 345 9.74 7.51 5.15
N GLY A 346 10.00 6.87 4.01
CA GLY A 346 11.12 7.17 3.12
C GLY A 346 12.35 6.29 3.24
N SER A 347 12.35 5.22 4.06
CA SER A 347 13.44 4.25 4.09
C SER A 347 12.94 2.84 4.41
N LEU A 348 13.68 1.83 3.96
CA LEU A 348 13.37 0.43 4.27
C LEU A 348 13.49 0.14 5.78
N THR A 349 14.51 0.66 6.44
CA THR A 349 14.72 0.45 7.88
C THR A 349 13.54 0.97 8.70
N GLU A 350 13.09 2.20 8.46
CA GLU A 350 11.94 2.77 9.16
C GLU A 350 10.65 2.00 8.84
N THR A 351 10.49 1.53 7.61
CA THR A 351 9.36 0.70 7.19
C THR A 351 9.33 -0.63 7.97
N LEU A 352 10.46 -1.33 8.07
CA LEU A 352 10.58 -2.56 8.84
C LEU A 352 10.30 -2.33 10.34
N ASN A 353 10.75 -1.20 10.88
CA ASN A 353 10.48 -0.84 12.27
C ASN A 353 8.96 -0.63 12.51
N ALA A 354 8.24 -0.01 11.57
CA ALA A 354 6.80 0.17 11.68
C ALA A 354 6.05 -1.17 11.63
N ILE A 355 6.43 -2.06 10.72
CA ILE A 355 5.85 -3.41 10.62
C ILE A 355 6.08 -4.18 11.92
N LYS A 356 7.30 -4.15 12.45
CA LYS A 356 7.65 -4.84 13.69
C LYS A 356 6.86 -4.28 14.87
N MET A 357 6.79 -2.98 15.02
CA MET A 357 6.03 -2.34 16.11
C MET A 357 4.54 -2.75 16.06
N ALA A 358 3.93 -2.76 14.88
CA ALA A 358 2.55 -3.20 14.70
C ALA A 358 2.37 -4.65 15.14
N LYS A 359 3.19 -5.56 14.63
CA LYS A 359 3.12 -7.00 14.96
C LYS A 359 3.33 -7.27 16.44
N ASP A 360 4.31 -6.63 17.07
CA ASP A 360 4.62 -6.78 18.49
C ASP A 360 3.44 -6.31 19.38
N ALA A 361 2.64 -5.36 18.90
CA ALA A 361 1.45 -4.85 19.59
C ALA A 361 0.17 -5.65 19.28
N GLY A 362 0.25 -6.69 18.46
CA GLY A 362 -0.91 -7.47 18.02
C GLY A 362 -1.75 -6.80 16.94
N PHE A 363 -1.25 -5.74 16.32
CA PHE A 363 -1.82 -5.15 15.10
C PHE A 363 -1.44 -6.01 13.89
N THR A 364 -2.29 -6.00 12.87
CA THR A 364 -1.94 -6.52 11.56
C THR A 364 -1.27 -5.42 10.73
N ALA A 365 -0.59 -5.82 9.67
CA ALA A 365 0.04 -4.91 8.73
C ALA A 365 -0.38 -5.28 7.30
N VAL A 366 -0.75 -4.28 6.51
CA VAL A 366 -1.10 -4.44 5.10
C VAL A 366 -0.04 -3.71 4.28
N ILE A 367 0.72 -4.44 3.47
CA ILE A 367 1.70 -3.84 2.57
C ILE A 367 0.96 -3.24 1.37
N SER A 368 1.23 -1.98 1.05
CA SER A 368 0.43 -1.23 0.07
C SER A 368 1.28 -0.57 -1.00
N HIS A 369 0.71 -0.53 -2.21
CA HIS A 369 1.13 0.32 -3.31
C HIS A 369 0.71 1.78 -3.08
N ARG A 370 0.98 2.64 -4.07
CA ARG A 370 0.39 3.97 -4.19
C ARG A 370 -0.37 4.08 -5.51
N SER A 371 -1.16 5.16 -5.67
CA SER A 371 -1.90 5.42 -6.92
C SER A 371 -0.98 5.66 -8.12
N GLY A 372 0.15 6.33 -7.93
CA GLY A 372 1.23 6.42 -8.91
C GLY A 372 2.28 5.36 -8.68
N GLU A 373 2.34 4.37 -9.56
CA GLU A 373 3.26 3.24 -9.49
C GLU A 373 4.15 3.14 -10.73
N THR A 374 5.14 2.27 -10.63
CA THR A 374 5.99 1.86 -11.73
C THR A 374 5.93 0.33 -11.86
N GLU A 375 6.76 -0.25 -12.75
CA GLU A 375 6.94 -1.71 -12.85
C GLU A 375 7.70 -2.31 -11.65
N ASP A 376 8.23 -1.49 -10.73
CA ASP A 376 8.90 -1.95 -9.52
C ASP A 376 7.95 -2.82 -8.68
N ALA A 377 8.39 -4.01 -8.30
CA ALA A 377 7.61 -5.00 -7.58
C ALA A 377 8.11 -5.24 -6.14
N THR A 378 8.91 -4.34 -5.59
CA THR A 378 9.55 -4.49 -4.26
C THR A 378 8.54 -4.81 -3.15
N ILE A 379 7.32 -4.24 -3.20
CA ILE A 379 6.31 -4.49 -2.17
C ILE A 379 5.86 -5.95 -2.10
N ALA A 380 5.95 -6.71 -3.18
CA ALA A 380 5.67 -8.14 -3.16
C ALA A 380 6.68 -8.90 -2.29
N ASP A 381 7.97 -8.65 -2.50
CA ASP A 381 9.05 -9.22 -1.69
C ASP A 381 8.97 -8.75 -0.23
N LEU A 382 8.61 -7.48 0.00
CA LEU A 382 8.42 -6.93 1.34
C LEU A 382 7.31 -7.67 2.09
N ALA A 383 6.18 -7.91 1.45
CA ALA A 383 5.05 -8.60 2.07
C ALA A 383 5.40 -10.04 2.49
N VAL A 384 6.10 -10.78 1.63
CA VAL A 384 6.51 -12.16 1.91
C VAL A 384 7.63 -12.20 2.94
N GLY A 385 8.68 -11.40 2.75
CA GLY A 385 9.86 -11.40 3.63
C GLY A 385 9.56 -11.01 5.06
N THR A 386 8.61 -10.11 5.28
CA THR A 386 8.18 -9.69 6.63
C THR A 386 7.06 -10.56 7.21
N ALA A 387 6.53 -11.51 6.44
CA ALA A 387 5.33 -12.27 6.78
C ALA A 387 4.17 -11.35 7.22
N ALA A 388 3.99 -10.23 6.50
CA ALA A 388 2.96 -9.24 6.83
C ALA A 388 1.55 -9.82 6.79
N GLY A 389 1.30 -10.75 5.88
CA GLY A 389 0.06 -11.50 5.77
C GLY A 389 -0.99 -10.89 4.86
N GLN A 390 -0.85 -9.62 4.48
CA GLN A 390 -1.79 -8.92 3.61
C GLN A 390 -1.06 -7.99 2.65
N ILE A 391 -1.60 -7.84 1.44
CA ILE A 391 -1.11 -6.88 0.44
C ILE A 391 -2.28 -6.17 -0.25
N LYS A 392 -2.14 -4.88 -0.45
CA LYS A 392 -3.08 -4.03 -1.18
C LYS A 392 -2.33 -3.42 -2.36
N THR A 393 -2.58 -3.92 -3.58
CA THR A 393 -1.81 -3.50 -4.77
C THR A 393 -2.66 -3.34 -6.03
N GLY A 394 -3.91 -2.89 -5.85
CA GLY A 394 -4.81 -2.55 -6.93
C GLY A 394 -5.60 -3.74 -7.47
N SER A 395 -6.10 -3.59 -8.69
CA SER A 395 -6.95 -4.55 -9.37
C SER A 395 -6.15 -5.56 -10.21
N LEU A 396 -6.85 -6.29 -11.07
CA LEU A 396 -6.34 -7.41 -11.88
C LEU A 396 -5.92 -6.98 -13.30
N CYS A 397 -5.80 -5.68 -13.53
CA CYS A 397 -5.32 -5.11 -14.79
C CYS A 397 -4.41 -3.90 -14.50
N ARG A 398 -3.80 -3.35 -15.56
CA ARG A 398 -2.68 -2.38 -15.53
C ARG A 398 -1.37 -3.03 -15.07
N SER A 399 -0.35 -2.95 -15.92
CA SER A 399 0.94 -3.64 -15.71
C SER A 399 1.66 -3.21 -14.44
N ASP A 400 1.46 -1.96 -14.01
CA ASP A 400 2.00 -1.42 -12.77
C ASP A 400 1.44 -2.13 -11.51
N ARG A 401 0.23 -2.69 -11.57
CA ARG A 401 -0.40 -3.50 -10.52
C ARG A 401 -0.07 -4.98 -10.70
N VAL A 402 -0.30 -5.49 -11.90
CA VAL A 402 -0.09 -6.91 -12.24
C VAL A 402 1.37 -7.35 -12.03
N ALA A 403 2.34 -6.44 -12.21
CA ALA A 403 3.75 -6.72 -11.91
C ALA A 403 3.97 -7.25 -10.48
N LYS A 404 3.25 -6.70 -9.49
CA LYS A 404 3.34 -7.11 -8.08
C LYS A 404 2.72 -8.50 -7.89
N TYR A 405 1.53 -8.75 -8.48
CA TYR A 405 0.89 -10.06 -8.44
C TYR A 405 1.73 -11.15 -9.12
N ASN A 406 2.29 -10.86 -10.27
CA ASN A 406 3.16 -11.79 -10.98
C ASN A 406 4.44 -12.10 -10.18
N GLN A 407 4.99 -11.12 -9.48
CA GLN A 407 6.14 -11.34 -8.59
C GLN A 407 5.75 -12.28 -7.43
N LEU A 408 4.58 -12.12 -6.84
CA LEU A 408 4.09 -13.04 -5.81
C LEU A 408 3.92 -14.47 -6.33
N LEU A 409 3.47 -14.65 -7.57
CA LEU A 409 3.40 -15.99 -8.20
C LEU A 409 4.79 -16.63 -8.31
N ARG A 410 5.81 -15.85 -8.72
CA ARG A 410 7.19 -16.36 -8.80
C ARG A 410 7.75 -16.72 -7.43
N ILE A 411 7.45 -15.92 -6.40
CA ILE A 411 7.86 -16.19 -5.02
C ILE A 411 7.20 -17.47 -4.51
N GLU A 412 5.89 -17.64 -4.73
CA GLU A 412 5.17 -18.85 -4.35
C GLU A 412 5.77 -20.10 -5.01
N GLU A 413 6.07 -20.03 -6.30
CA GLU A 413 6.75 -21.10 -7.02
C GLU A 413 8.12 -21.41 -6.43
N ALA A 414 8.92 -20.39 -6.11
CA ALA A 414 10.24 -20.55 -5.52
C ALA A 414 10.20 -21.16 -4.12
N LEU A 415 9.18 -20.84 -3.32
CA LEU A 415 8.97 -21.41 -1.99
C LEU A 415 8.46 -22.85 -2.03
N GLY A 416 7.74 -23.23 -3.09
CA GLY A 416 7.19 -24.59 -3.24
C GLY A 416 6.33 -24.96 -2.03
N ASP A 417 6.62 -26.10 -1.40
CA ASP A 417 5.87 -26.60 -0.25
C ASP A 417 6.01 -25.72 1.01
N ALA A 418 6.99 -24.82 1.06
CA ALA A 418 7.16 -23.86 2.13
C ALA A 418 6.24 -22.63 1.99
N ALA A 419 5.58 -22.46 0.83
CA ALA A 419 4.60 -21.40 0.64
C ALA A 419 3.35 -21.68 1.48
N THR A 420 2.99 -20.73 2.36
CA THR A 420 1.78 -20.81 3.17
C THR A 420 0.84 -19.67 2.80
N TYR A 421 -0.44 -19.99 2.62
CA TYR A 421 -1.50 -19.02 2.42
C TYR A 421 -2.55 -19.23 3.51
N LYS A 422 -2.58 -18.35 4.49
CA LYS A 422 -3.39 -18.53 5.72
C LYS A 422 -4.80 -17.95 5.62
N GLY A 423 -5.10 -17.22 4.54
CA GLY A 423 -6.42 -16.70 4.25
C GLY A 423 -6.98 -15.83 5.38
N ARG A 424 -8.20 -16.13 5.80
CA ARG A 424 -8.96 -15.35 6.79
C ARG A 424 -8.18 -15.07 8.08
N SER A 425 -7.36 -15.99 8.54
CA SER A 425 -6.62 -15.82 9.81
C SER A 425 -5.56 -14.71 9.78
N GLU A 426 -5.22 -14.18 8.61
CA GLU A 426 -4.32 -13.02 8.49
C GLU A 426 -5.04 -11.68 8.75
N ILE A 427 -6.36 -11.67 8.76
CA ILE A 427 -7.16 -10.46 8.92
C ILE A 427 -7.57 -10.31 10.39
N LYS A 428 -7.35 -9.13 10.95
CA LYS A 428 -7.67 -8.86 12.36
C LYS A 428 -9.16 -9.02 12.63
N GLY A 429 -9.50 -9.72 13.72
CA GLY A 429 -10.88 -9.95 14.12
C GLY A 429 -11.57 -11.13 13.42
N GLN A 430 -10.83 -11.90 12.62
CA GLN A 430 -11.40 -13.01 11.83
C GLN A 430 -10.93 -14.40 12.27
#